data_66446366bd1c75259c0d08a6b332296e
#
_entry.id   66446366bd1c75259c0d08a6b332296e
#
_cell.length_a   1.000
_cell.length_b   1.000
_cell.length_c   1.000
_cell.angle_alpha   90.00
_cell.angle_beta   90.00
_cell.angle_gamma   90.00
#
_symmetry.space_group_name_H-M   'P 1'
#
loop_
_entity.id
_entity.type
_entity.pdbx_description
1 polymer ?
#
loop_
_entity_poly.entity_id
_entity_poly.type
_entity_poly.pdbx_seq_one_letter_code
_entity_poly.pdbx_strand_id
1 'polypeptide(L)'
;MSSGLYNTHKIDFDTTLDLTKLKPYGDTMNDGKVQTSFTLPVKDDERGEEAARQIAKKMGLEEPNVAWHMPLDKEFTFYVVYGSCVHTVNYEDIHVITVESDVMSMEDTNEYIREHIGRKVVMVGASTGTDAHTVGIDAIMNRKGFALSL
;
A
#
# COMPACT_ATOMS: atom_id res chain seq x y z
N MET A 1 38.51 13.66 5.25
CA MET A 1 38.18 13.49 3.82
C MET A 1 37.11 12.42 3.72
N SER A 2 35.88 12.85 3.64
CA SER A 2 34.74 11.95 3.48
C SER A 2 33.91 12.52 2.33
N SER A 3 34.03 11.93 1.17
CA SER A 3 33.22 12.27 0.01
C SER A 3 31.91 11.51 0.13
N GLY A 4 30.86 12.23 0.48
CA GLY A 4 29.50 11.69 0.53
C GLY A 4 29.02 11.23 -0.83
N LEU A 5 28.68 9.96 -0.91
CA LEU A 5 28.02 9.28 -2.02
C LEU A 5 26.50 9.37 -1.87
N TYR A 6 25.97 10.57 -1.71
CA TYR A 6 24.55 10.82 -1.91
C TYR A 6 24.40 12.02 -2.84
N ASN A 7 24.41 11.71 -4.11
CA ASN A 7 23.94 12.64 -5.12
C ASN A 7 22.41 12.70 -4.99
N THR A 8 21.92 13.50 -4.06
CA THR A 8 20.52 13.89 -4.06
C THR A 8 20.34 14.73 -5.32
N HIS A 9 19.83 14.10 -6.38
CA HIS A 9 19.24 14.86 -7.47
C HIS A 9 18.21 15.79 -6.82
N LYS A 10 18.53 17.08 -6.74
CA LYS A 10 17.52 18.10 -6.47
C LYS A 10 16.52 17.97 -7.61
N ILE A 11 15.38 17.36 -7.32
CA ILE A 11 14.22 17.42 -8.20
C ILE A 11 13.86 18.90 -8.23
N ASP A 12 14.07 19.51 -9.37
CA ASP A 12 13.71 20.92 -9.57
C ASP A 12 12.18 20.96 -9.67
N PHE A 13 11.53 21.31 -8.54
CA PHE A 13 10.06 21.36 -8.42
C PHE A 13 9.43 22.56 -9.15
N ASP A 14 10.19 23.25 -10.00
CA ASP A 14 9.71 24.41 -10.75
C ASP A 14 8.92 24.05 -12.03
N THR A 15 8.63 22.77 -12.24
CA THR A 15 7.65 22.32 -13.22
C THR A 15 6.28 22.37 -12.57
N THR A 16 5.40 23.23 -13.08
CA THR A 16 3.98 23.26 -12.72
C THR A 16 3.38 21.88 -12.92
N LEU A 17 3.11 21.18 -11.81
CA LEU A 17 2.49 19.86 -11.83
C LEU A 17 1.04 20.01 -12.31
N ASP A 18 0.68 19.28 -13.35
CA ASP A 18 -0.71 19.21 -13.79
C ASP A 18 -1.48 18.22 -12.91
N LEU A 19 -2.14 18.74 -11.87
CA LEU A 19 -2.94 17.95 -10.93
C LEU A 19 -4.23 17.41 -11.56
N THR A 20 -4.59 17.86 -12.75
CA THR A 20 -5.79 17.36 -13.46
C THR A 20 -5.54 16.01 -14.16
N LYS A 21 -4.26 15.65 -14.34
CA LYS A 21 -3.83 14.44 -15.06
C LYS A 21 -2.72 13.71 -14.33
N LEU A 22 -2.97 13.36 -13.08
CA LEU A 22 -1.98 12.62 -12.29
C LEU A 22 -1.67 11.27 -12.92
N LYS A 23 -0.39 11.00 -13.08
CA LYS A 23 0.17 9.70 -13.45
C LYS A 23 1.23 9.27 -12.44
N PRO A 24 1.51 7.96 -12.33
CA PRO A 24 2.66 7.50 -11.58
C PRO A 24 3.97 8.10 -12.10
N TYR A 25 4.93 8.24 -11.21
CA TYR A 25 6.30 8.60 -11.53
C TYR A 25 7.15 7.34 -11.52
N GLY A 26 7.85 7.07 -12.62
CA GLY A 26 8.89 6.07 -12.71
C GLY A 26 10.28 6.70 -12.53
N ASP A 27 11.19 6.42 -13.45
CA ASP A 27 12.55 6.96 -13.39
C ASP A 27 12.62 8.45 -13.77
N THR A 28 11.66 8.92 -14.58
CA THR A 28 11.50 10.31 -14.97
C THR A 28 10.14 10.86 -14.55
N MET A 29 10.09 12.16 -14.30
CA MET A 29 8.86 12.81 -13.85
C MET A 29 7.73 12.61 -14.86
N ASN A 30 6.60 12.13 -14.37
CA ASN A 30 5.35 11.99 -15.15
C ASN A 30 5.47 11.10 -16.39
N ASP A 31 6.36 10.12 -16.38
CA ASP A 31 6.54 9.16 -17.47
C ASP A 31 5.50 8.03 -17.45
N GLY A 32 4.76 7.90 -16.36
CA GLY A 32 3.73 6.87 -16.17
C GLY A 32 4.29 5.45 -15.95
N LYS A 33 5.60 5.28 -15.83
CA LYS A 33 6.21 3.96 -15.64
C LYS A 33 5.86 3.40 -14.28
N VAL A 34 5.40 2.15 -14.27
CA VAL A 34 5.05 1.41 -13.06
C VAL A 34 5.60 -0.01 -13.12
N GLN A 35 5.88 -0.55 -11.96
CA GLN A 35 6.16 -1.96 -11.77
C GLN A 35 4.97 -2.60 -11.07
N THR A 36 4.54 -3.75 -11.56
CA THR A 36 3.57 -4.61 -10.88
C THR A 36 4.12 -6.02 -10.75
N SER A 37 3.66 -6.74 -9.74
CA SER A 37 4.03 -8.14 -9.58
C SER A 37 2.82 -8.96 -9.13
N PHE A 38 2.72 -10.17 -9.64
CA PHE A 38 1.65 -11.10 -9.33
C PHE A 38 2.04 -12.54 -9.64
N THR A 39 1.32 -13.47 -9.04
CA THR A 39 1.46 -14.90 -9.33
C THR A 39 0.31 -15.36 -10.20
N LEU A 40 0.60 -16.16 -11.22
CA LEU A 40 -0.40 -16.83 -12.04
C LEU A 40 -0.35 -18.33 -11.82
N PRO A 41 -1.52 -19.02 -11.87
CA PRO A 41 -1.59 -20.47 -11.81
C PRO A 41 -1.29 -21.08 -13.20
N VAL A 42 -0.06 -20.87 -13.66
CA VAL A 42 0.45 -21.35 -14.95
C VAL A 42 1.90 -21.80 -14.78
N LYS A 43 2.32 -22.68 -15.66
CA LYS A 43 3.72 -23.13 -15.73
C LYS A 43 4.63 -21.98 -16.17
N ASP A 44 5.88 -22.10 -15.80
CA ASP A 44 6.94 -21.20 -16.22
C ASP A 44 7.36 -21.53 -17.66
N ASP A 45 6.62 -20.95 -18.61
CA ASP A 45 6.82 -21.10 -20.03
C ASP A 45 6.44 -19.81 -20.79
N GLU A 46 6.67 -19.79 -22.10
CA GLU A 46 6.36 -18.64 -22.97
C GLU A 46 4.87 -18.24 -22.96
N ARG A 47 3.98 -19.21 -22.77
CA ARG A 47 2.52 -18.93 -22.69
C ARG A 47 2.17 -18.24 -21.37
N GLY A 48 2.84 -18.64 -20.28
CA GLY A 48 2.69 -18.00 -18.97
C GLY A 48 3.16 -16.56 -19.02
N GLU A 49 4.28 -16.30 -19.66
CA GLU A 49 4.83 -14.96 -19.86
C GLU A 49 3.88 -14.08 -20.70
N GLU A 50 3.34 -14.62 -21.79
CA GLU A 50 2.36 -13.90 -22.61
C GLU A 50 1.06 -13.64 -21.84
N ALA A 51 0.60 -14.58 -21.01
CA ALA A 51 -0.55 -14.37 -20.15
C ALA A 51 -0.31 -13.22 -19.15
N ALA A 52 0.88 -13.15 -18.58
CA ALA A 52 1.26 -12.05 -17.68
C ALA A 52 1.24 -10.69 -18.40
N ARG A 53 1.75 -10.61 -19.65
CA ARG A 53 1.66 -9.39 -20.47
C ARG A 53 0.23 -8.98 -20.74
N GLN A 54 -0.62 -9.93 -21.14
CA GLN A 54 -2.02 -9.64 -21.44
C GLN A 54 -2.80 -9.17 -20.20
N ILE A 55 -2.52 -9.73 -19.03
CA ILE A 55 -3.12 -9.30 -17.77
C ILE A 55 -2.70 -7.88 -17.44
N ALA A 56 -1.41 -7.58 -17.52
CA ALA A 56 -0.88 -6.25 -17.28
C ALA A 56 -1.49 -5.21 -18.25
N LYS A 57 -1.67 -5.60 -19.52
CA LYS A 57 -2.36 -4.75 -20.51
C LYS A 57 -3.82 -4.49 -20.13
N LYS A 58 -4.53 -5.51 -19.64
CA LYS A 58 -5.93 -5.36 -19.16
C LYS A 58 -6.01 -4.52 -17.88
N MET A 59 -4.95 -4.48 -17.08
CA MET A 59 -4.82 -3.57 -15.93
C MET A 59 -4.57 -2.11 -16.35
N GLY A 60 -4.42 -1.82 -17.64
CA GLY A 60 -4.19 -0.47 -18.16
C GLY A 60 -2.71 -0.10 -18.31
N LEU A 61 -1.82 -1.08 -18.40
CA LEU A 61 -0.43 -0.83 -18.74
C LEU A 61 -0.23 -0.93 -20.26
N GLU A 62 0.36 0.10 -20.85
CA GLU A 62 0.85 0.05 -22.23
C GLU A 62 2.25 -0.53 -22.26
N GLU A 63 2.56 -1.20 -23.37
CA GLU A 63 3.85 -1.84 -23.61
C GLU A 63 4.36 -2.66 -22.42
N PRO A 64 3.52 -3.56 -21.85
CA PRO A 64 3.93 -4.35 -20.71
C PRO A 64 5.08 -5.29 -21.09
N ASN A 65 6.12 -5.26 -20.29
CA ASN A 65 7.30 -6.11 -20.43
C ASN A 65 7.51 -6.94 -19.16
N VAL A 66 7.60 -8.26 -19.33
CA VAL A 66 7.98 -9.14 -18.23
C VAL A 66 9.49 -9.02 -18.04
N ALA A 67 9.88 -8.36 -16.97
CA ALA A 67 11.29 -8.11 -16.66
C ALA A 67 11.92 -9.30 -15.91
N TRP A 68 11.10 -10.04 -15.19
CA TRP A 68 11.56 -11.19 -14.44
C TRP A 68 10.40 -12.11 -14.09
N HIS A 69 10.67 -13.42 -14.02
CA HIS A 69 9.72 -14.43 -13.56
C HIS A 69 10.45 -15.55 -12.82
N MET A 70 9.72 -16.27 -12.00
CA MET A 70 10.23 -17.39 -11.21
C MET A 70 9.13 -18.40 -10.94
N PRO A 71 9.36 -19.68 -11.25
CA PRO A 71 8.44 -20.73 -10.84
C PRO A 71 8.43 -20.85 -9.31
N LEU A 72 7.25 -20.80 -8.72
CA LEU A 72 7.05 -21.07 -7.29
C LEU A 72 6.78 -22.55 -7.05
N ASP A 73 6.12 -23.18 -7.99
CA ASP A 73 5.80 -24.61 -8.03
C ASP A 73 5.59 -25.03 -9.50
N LYS A 74 5.27 -26.28 -9.74
CA LYS A 74 5.03 -26.85 -11.08
C LYS A 74 3.95 -26.13 -11.89
N GLU A 75 2.98 -25.52 -11.21
CA GLU A 75 1.81 -24.88 -11.82
C GLU A 75 1.61 -23.43 -11.40
N PHE A 76 2.57 -22.83 -10.71
CA PHE A 76 2.49 -21.44 -10.26
C PHE A 76 3.79 -20.71 -10.58
N THR A 77 3.66 -19.57 -11.25
CA THR A 77 4.79 -18.72 -11.61
C THR A 77 4.54 -17.29 -11.14
N PHE A 78 5.54 -16.71 -10.52
CA PHE A 78 5.57 -15.31 -10.11
C PHE A 78 6.18 -14.46 -11.22
N TYR A 79 5.56 -13.33 -11.54
CA TYR A 79 5.97 -12.41 -12.59
C TYR A 79 6.18 -11.00 -12.03
N VAL A 80 7.21 -10.32 -12.55
CA VAL A 80 7.46 -8.89 -12.38
C VAL A 80 7.33 -8.23 -13.74
N VAL A 81 6.38 -7.32 -13.87
CA VAL A 81 6.03 -6.68 -15.14
C VAL A 81 6.16 -5.17 -15.01
N TYR A 82 6.80 -4.56 -15.98
CA TYR A 82 6.89 -3.12 -16.15
C TYR A 82 6.00 -2.67 -17.30
N GLY A 83 5.45 -1.46 -17.20
CA GLY A 83 4.68 -0.86 -18.26
C GLY A 83 4.39 0.60 -17.98
N SER A 84 3.74 1.28 -18.92
CA SER A 84 3.31 2.66 -18.75
C SER A 84 1.83 2.70 -18.38
N CYS A 85 1.49 3.38 -17.28
CA CYS A 85 0.10 3.60 -16.89
C CYS A 85 -0.53 4.63 -17.82
N VAL A 86 -1.63 4.24 -18.49
CA VAL A 86 -2.38 5.14 -19.38
C VAL A 86 -3.48 5.91 -18.67
N HIS A 87 -3.87 5.43 -17.50
CA HIS A 87 -4.93 6.07 -16.73
C HIS A 87 -4.40 7.26 -15.98
N THR A 88 -5.20 8.31 -15.94
CA THR A 88 -4.94 9.53 -15.18
C THR A 88 -6.05 9.76 -14.18
N VAL A 89 -5.71 10.43 -13.09
CA VAL A 89 -6.67 10.85 -12.07
C VAL A 89 -6.65 12.36 -11.98
N ASN A 90 -7.84 12.98 -11.99
CA ASN A 90 -7.95 14.38 -11.65
C ASN A 90 -7.98 14.52 -10.12
N TYR A 91 -6.90 15.05 -9.58
CA TYR A 91 -6.78 15.21 -8.12
C TYR A 91 -7.72 16.28 -7.58
N GLU A 92 -8.07 17.29 -8.37
CA GLU A 92 -8.94 18.39 -7.98
C GLU A 92 -10.40 17.93 -7.79
N ASP A 93 -10.80 16.84 -8.48
CA ASP A 93 -12.14 16.26 -8.37
C ASP A 93 -12.27 15.26 -7.20
N ILE A 94 -11.19 14.99 -6.48
CA ILE A 94 -11.23 14.04 -5.37
C ILE A 94 -11.81 14.71 -4.14
N HIS A 95 -13.02 14.32 -3.78
CA HIS A 95 -13.68 14.72 -2.54
C HIS A 95 -13.56 13.59 -1.51
N VAL A 96 -12.75 13.82 -0.49
CA VAL A 96 -12.66 12.89 0.66
C VAL A 96 -13.61 13.38 1.74
N ILE A 97 -14.54 12.55 2.13
CA ILE A 97 -15.37 12.81 3.31
C ILE A 97 -14.45 12.63 4.53
N THR A 98 -13.93 13.73 5.05
CA THR A 98 -13.25 13.73 6.33
C THR A 98 -14.31 13.63 7.40
N VAL A 99 -14.47 12.44 7.96
CA VAL A 99 -15.17 12.34 9.24
C VAL A 99 -14.19 12.93 10.24
N GLU A 100 -14.45 14.17 10.69
CA GLU A 100 -13.83 14.68 11.92
C GLU A 100 -14.34 13.76 13.04
N SER A 101 -13.68 12.64 13.23
CA SER A 101 -13.82 11.91 14.47
C SER A 101 -13.07 12.74 15.50
N ASP A 102 -13.79 13.33 16.43
CA ASP A 102 -13.22 13.78 17.68
C ASP A 102 -12.66 12.55 18.39
N VAL A 103 -11.48 12.13 17.94
CA VAL A 103 -10.76 11.04 18.59
C VAL A 103 -10.27 11.59 19.91
N MET A 104 -10.98 11.26 20.96
CA MET A 104 -10.58 11.61 22.32
C MET A 104 -9.17 11.09 22.58
N SER A 105 -8.35 11.89 23.24
CA SER A 105 -7.05 11.41 23.73
C SER A 105 -7.28 10.22 24.70
N MET A 106 -6.23 9.51 25.03
CA MET A 106 -6.33 8.40 25.99
C MET A 106 -6.73 8.94 27.37
N GLU A 107 -6.20 10.09 27.76
CA GLU A 107 -6.51 10.78 29.00
C GLU A 107 -7.99 11.17 29.04
N ASP A 108 -8.49 11.83 27.99
CA ASP A 108 -9.88 12.23 27.87
C ASP A 108 -10.82 11.03 27.88
N THR A 109 -10.43 9.95 27.18
CA THR A 109 -11.21 8.70 27.18
C THR A 109 -11.30 8.07 28.58
N ASN A 110 -10.17 8.05 29.32
CA ASN A 110 -10.15 7.51 30.68
C ASN A 110 -10.98 8.39 31.63
N GLU A 111 -10.95 9.70 31.48
CA GLU A 111 -11.75 10.63 32.25
C GLU A 111 -13.23 10.46 31.94
N TYR A 112 -13.59 10.37 30.68
CA TYR A 112 -14.95 10.08 30.24
C TYR A 112 -15.50 8.76 30.83
N ILE A 113 -14.69 7.69 30.78
CA ILE A 113 -15.07 6.39 31.38
C ILE A 113 -15.30 6.52 32.88
N ARG A 114 -14.44 7.26 33.57
CA ARG A 114 -14.55 7.48 35.01
C ARG A 114 -15.81 8.23 35.38
N GLU A 115 -16.14 9.30 34.64
CA GLU A 115 -17.28 10.18 34.92
C GLU A 115 -18.62 9.58 34.50
N HIS A 116 -18.68 8.93 33.33
CA HIS A 116 -19.95 8.51 32.72
C HIS A 116 -20.25 7.02 32.91
N ILE A 117 -19.21 6.19 33.01
CA ILE A 117 -19.39 4.74 33.16
C ILE A 117 -19.18 4.30 34.62
N GLY A 118 -18.30 4.95 35.36
CA GLY A 118 -18.08 4.74 36.80
C GLY A 118 -17.56 3.36 37.18
N ARG A 119 -17.12 2.54 36.21
CA ARG A 119 -16.56 1.21 36.43
C ARG A 119 -15.47 0.89 35.42
N LYS A 120 -14.64 -0.10 35.73
CA LYS A 120 -13.63 -0.61 34.80
C LYS A 120 -14.29 -1.17 33.53
N VAL A 121 -13.84 -0.70 32.38
CA VAL A 121 -14.23 -1.24 31.09
C VAL A 121 -13.29 -2.39 30.73
N VAL A 122 -13.85 -3.55 30.39
CA VAL A 122 -13.09 -4.73 29.93
C VAL A 122 -13.42 -4.95 28.46
N MET A 123 -12.41 -4.89 27.60
CA MET A 123 -12.52 -5.23 26.19
C MET A 123 -11.97 -6.63 25.96
N VAL A 124 -12.73 -7.45 25.24
CA VAL A 124 -12.31 -8.78 24.84
C VAL A 124 -12.21 -8.84 23.33
N GLY A 125 -11.07 -9.22 22.82
CA GLY A 125 -10.84 -9.42 21.40
C GLY A 125 -10.54 -10.88 21.10
N ALA A 126 -10.96 -11.33 19.92
CA ALA A 126 -10.63 -12.68 19.43
C ALA A 126 -10.47 -12.67 17.92
N SER A 127 -9.51 -13.43 17.40
CA SER A 127 -9.43 -13.76 15.99
C SER A 127 -10.43 -14.87 15.68
N THR A 128 -11.17 -14.73 14.57
CA THR A 128 -12.15 -15.74 14.14
C THR A 128 -11.68 -16.46 12.89
N GLY A 129 -12.09 -17.70 12.73
CA GLY A 129 -11.72 -18.53 11.58
C GLY A 129 -10.33 -19.17 11.72
N THR A 130 -9.70 -19.42 10.58
CA THR A 130 -8.36 -20.06 10.48
C THR A 130 -7.21 -19.05 10.45
N ASP A 131 -7.47 -17.78 10.70
CA ASP A 131 -6.46 -16.74 10.70
C ASP A 131 -5.56 -16.89 11.94
N ALA A 132 -4.33 -17.32 11.71
CA ALA A 132 -3.30 -17.45 12.74
C ALA A 132 -2.57 -16.14 13.05
N HIS A 133 -2.95 -15.02 12.41
CA HIS A 133 -2.30 -13.72 12.58
C HIS A 133 -2.76 -13.04 13.87
N THR A 134 -2.26 -13.53 15.00
CA THR A 134 -2.51 -12.92 16.32
C THR A 134 -1.86 -11.54 16.47
N VAL A 135 -0.89 -11.19 15.61
CA VAL A 135 -0.14 -9.93 15.68
C VAL A 135 -1.05 -8.72 15.51
N GLY A 136 -2.05 -8.79 14.63
CA GLY A 136 -2.99 -7.69 14.41
C GLY A 136 -3.86 -7.40 15.63
N ILE A 137 -4.43 -8.43 16.23
CA ILE A 137 -5.27 -8.28 17.43
C ILE A 137 -4.43 -7.87 18.63
N ASP A 138 -3.21 -8.42 18.75
CA ASP A 138 -2.27 -8.03 19.80
C ASP A 138 -1.86 -6.54 19.68
N ALA A 139 -1.66 -6.04 18.48
CA ALA A 139 -1.37 -4.63 18.23
C ALA A 139 -2.53 -3.69 18.62
N ILE A 140 -3.78 -4.15 18.46
CA ILE A 140 -4.97 -3.38 18.83
C ILE A 140 -5.19 -3.43 20.33
N MET A 141 -5.07 -4.61 20.95
CA MET A 141 -5.40 -4.83 22.36
C MET A 141 -4.24 -4.47 23.29
N ASN A 142 -2.99 -4.70 22.86
CA ASN A 142 -1.77 -4.43 23.59
C ASN A 142 -0.90 -3.44 22.82
N ARG A 143 -1.35 -2.22 22.63
CA ARG A 143 -0.56 -1.19 22.00
C ARG A 143 0.81 -1.12 22.70
N LYS A 144 1.86 -1.62 22.04
CA LYS A 144 3.23 -1.66 22.58
C LYS A 144 3.61 -0.29 23.16
N GLY A 145 3.73 -0.21 24.46
CA GLY A 145 4.10 1.01 25.17
C GLY A 145 3.00 1.65 26.03
N PHE A 146 1.77 1.14 25.99
CA PHE A 146 0.72 1.56 26.92
C PHE A 146 0.38 0.41 27.85
N ALA A 147 1.11 0.30 28.95
CA ALA A 147 0.60 -0.42 30.10
C ALA A 147 -0.60 0.39 30.62
N LEU A 148 -1.80 -0.18 30.56
CA LEU A 148 -2.94 0.30 31.31
C LEU A 148 -2.59 0.08 32.80
N SER A 149 -1.85 1.01 33.38
CA SER A 149 -1.71 1.10 34.83
C SER A 149 -3.00 1.73 35.35
N LEU A 150 -3.83 0.89 35.89
CA LEU A 150 -4.94 1.29 36.76
C LEU A 150 -4.40 1.53 38.15
#